data_7f46053670e8e6ec7e8beb806e546923
#
_entry.id   7f46053670e8e6ec7e8beb806e546923
#
_cell.length_a   1.000
_cell.length_b   1.000
_cell.length_c   1.000
_cell.angle_alpha   90.00
_cell.angle_beta   90.00
_cell.angle_gamma   90.00
#
_symmetry.space_group_name_H-M   'P 1'
#
loop_
_entity.id
_entity.type
_entity.pdbx_description
1 polymer ?
#
loop_
_entity_poly.entity_id
_entity_poly.type
_entity_poly.pdbx_seq_one_letter_code
_entity_poly.pdbx_strand_id
1 'polypeptide(L)'
;PISPEAKRLIDTTRESLYEGIRAAVAGGRIGDIGSAVQRYCEERGYGVVREYTGHGVGAKLHEDPSVPNFGTPGRGVRLLPGMTLAIEPMINQALHRSNRCQTAGRSKPPMESFRSL
;
A
#
# COMPACT_ATOMS: atom_id res chain seq x y z
N PRO A 1 -19.77 -15.22 8.95
CA PRO A 1 -19.12 -14.47 10.02
C PRO A 1 -17.61 -14.66 10.02
N ILE A 2 -16.90 -13.57 10.19
CA ILE A 2 -15.45 -13.60 10.23
C ILE A 2 -14.98 -13.38 11.67
N SER A 3 -13.79 -13.87 11.97
CA SER A 3 -13.24 -13.69 13.31
C SER A 3 -12.92 -12.21 13.53
N PRO A 4 -12.87 -11.78 14.80
CA PRO A 4 -12.47 -10.40 15.09
C PRO A 4 -11.09 -10.07 14.56
N GLU A 5 -10.17 -11.04 14.57
CA GLU A 5 -8.83 -10.82 14.05
C GLU A 5 -8.85 -10.60 12.55
N ALA A 6 -9.64 -11.39 11.82
CA ALA A 6 -9.74 -11.22 10.38
C ALA A 6 -10.39 -9.88 10.03
N LYS A 7 -11.40 -9.49 10.80
CA LYS A 7 -12.04 -8.21 10.57
C LYS A 7 -11.08 -7.06 10.81
N ARG A 8 -10.28 -7.15 11.87
CA ARG A 8 -9.31 -6.11 12.17
C ARG A 8 -8.26 -5.99 11.07
N LEU A 9 -7.81 -7.13 10.54
CA LEU A 9 -6.85 -7.14 9.44
C LEU A 9 -7.44 -6.46 8.21
N ILE A 10 -8.67 -6.80 7.87
CA ILE A 10 -9.34 -6.21 6.70
C ILE A 10 -9.54 -4.71 6.90
N ASP A 11 -9.99 -4.31 8.07
CA ASP A 11 -10.22 -2.90 8.35
C ASP A 11 -8.92 -2.10 8.30
N THR A 12 -7.84 -2.66 8.87
CA THR A 12 -6.55 -1.99 8.86
C THR A 12 -6.02 -1.85 7.44
N THR A 13 -6.19 -2.89 6.62
CA THR A 13 -5.76 -2.84 5.23
C THR A 13 -6.50 -1.74 4.48
N ARG A 14 -7.82 -1.68 4.67
CA ARG A 14 -8.63 -0.65 4.00
C ARG A 14 -8.25 0.75 4.45
N GLU A 15 -8.04 0.93 5.76
CA GLU A 15 -7.68 2.25 6.26
C GLU A 15 -6.30 2.66 5.77
N SER A 16 -5.37 1.70 5.69
CA SER A 16 -4.05 2.02 5.16
C SER A 16 -4.11 2.44 3.70
N LEU A 17 -5.03 1.85 2.94
CA LEU A 17 -5.24 2.26 1.55
C LEU A 17 -5.65 3.73 1.49
N TYR A 18 -6.57 4.15 2.35
CA TYR A 18 -6.99 5.54 2.37
C TYR A 18 -5.85 6.48 2.78
N GLU A 19 -4.99 6.04 3.69
CA GLU A 19 -3.81 6.84 4.05
C GLU A 19 -2.90 7.02 2.84
N GLY A 20 -2.70 5.95 2.08
CA GLY A 20 -1.91 6.05 0.86
C GLY A 20 -2.53 7.00 -0.15
N ILE A 21 -3.84 6.91 -0.32
CA ILE A 21 -4.55 7.78 -1.24
C ILE A 21 -4.41 9.25 -0.83
N ARG A 22 -4.54 9.52 0.46
CA ARG A 22 -4.39 10.91 0.95
C ARG A 22 -3.00 11.45 0.70
N ALA A 23 -1.98 10.60 0.74
CA ALA A 23 -0.61 11.02 0.49
C ALA A 23 -0.29 11.17 -1.00
N ALA A 24 -1.11 10.62 -1.87
CA ALA A 24 -0.87 10.61 -3.30
C ALA A 24 -1.38 11.92 -3.92
N VAL A 25 -0.57 12.95 -3.78
CA VAL A 25 -0.93 14.29 -4.29
C VAL A 25 0.16 14.76 -5.25
N ALA A 26 -0.24 15.53 -6.24
CA ALA A 26 0.71 16.09 -7.19
C ALA A 26 1.74 16.94 -6.44
N GLY A 27 2.99 16.78 -6.82
CA GLY A 27 4.10 17.46 -6.15
C GLY A 27 4.73 16.66 -5.03
N GLY A 28 4.08 15.61 -4.56
CA GLY A 28 4.66 14.70 -3.59
C GLY A 28 5.54 13.67 -4.24
N ARG A 29 5.85 12.63 -3.49
CA ARG A 29 6.76 11.57 -3.93
C ARG A 29 6.15 10.20 -3.69
N ILE A 30 6.62 9.23 -4.43
CA ILE A 30 6.17 7.83 -4.26
C ILE A 30 6.41 7.35 -2.83
N GLY A 31 7.55 7.76 -2.23
CA GLY A 31 7.85 7.39 -0.86
C GLY A 31 6.84 7.92 0.15
N ASP A 32 6.17 9.02 -0.17
CA ASP A 32 5.12 9.56 0.72
C ASP A 32 3.96 8.56 0.82
N ILE A 33 3.60 7.95 -0.30
CA ILE A 33 2.52 6.97 -0.31
C ILE A 33 2.91 5.74 0.50
N GLY A 34 4.07 5.17 0.20
CA GLY A 34 4.52 3.98 0.90
C GLY A 34 4.72 4.21 2.39
N SER A 35 5.28 5.37 2.74
CA SER A 35 5.47 5.72 4.13
C SER A 35 4.14 5.83 4.87
N ALA A 36 3.13 6.42 4.25
CA ALA A 36 1.83 6.57 4.89
C ALA A 36 1.18 5.20 5.14
N VAL A 37 1.22 4.32 4.15
CA VAL A 37 0.68 2.97 4.30
C VAL A 37 1.43 2.22 5.40
N GLN A 38 2.75 2.24 5.32
CA GLN A 38 3.59 1.50 6.26
C GLN A 38 3.36 1.98 7.68
N ARG A 39 3.39 3.29 7.90
CA ARG A 39 3.23 3.84 9.24
C ARG A 39 1.90 3.46 9.85
N TYR A 40 0.84 3.57 9.06
CA TYR A 40 -0.49 3.23 9.56
C TYR A 40 -0.55 1.78 10.01
N CYS A 41 0.00 0.87 9.19
CA CYS A 41 -0.04 -0.55 9.50
C CYS A 41 0.82 -0.89 10.71
N GLU A 42 2.03 -0.34 10.76
CA GLU A 42 2.97 -0.68 11.83
C GLU A 42 2.51 -0.15 13.18
N GLU A 43 1.84 1.00 13.20
CA GLU A 43 1.29 1.52 14.45
C GLU A 43 0.23 0.59 15.02
N ARG A 44 -0.32 -0.27 14.20
CA ARG A 44 -1.36 -1.21 14.63
C ARG A 44 -0.85 -2.64 14.74
N GLY A 45 0.46 -2.83 14.63
CA GLY A 45 1.09 -4.13 14.84
C GLY A 45 1.16 -5.01 13.62
N TYR A 46 0.93 -4.46 12.44
CA TYR A 46 1.00 -5.22 11.19
C TYR A 46 2.21 -4.80 10.38
N GLY A 47 2.75 -5.75 9.60
CA GLY A 47 3.79 -5.43 8.65
C GLY A 47 3.23 -5.34 7.25
N VAL A 48 3.96 -4.68 6.35
CA VAL A 48 3.58 -4.63 4.96
C VAL A 48 4.34 -5.70 4.19
N VAL A 49 3.66 -6.30 3.21
CA VAL A 49 4.26 -7.31 2.36
C VAL A 49 5.02 -6.59 1.26
N ARG A 50 6.34 -6.77 1.24
CA ARG A 50 7.20 -5.97 0.38
C ARG A 50 7.28 -6.47 -1.05
N GLU A 51 6.91 -7.72 -1.28
CA GLU A 51 6.95 -8.30 -2.62
C GLU A 51 5.87 -7.76 -3.53
N TYR A 52 4.84 -7.18 -2.97
CA TYR A 52 3.69 -6.69 -3.75
C TYR A 52 3.67 -5.18 -3.71
N THR A 53 3.53 -4.59 -4.88
CA THR A 53 3.52 -3.14 -5.02
C THR A 53 2.36 -2.73 -5.90
N GLY A 54 1.91 -1.49 -5.71
CA GLY A 54 1.05 -0.85 -6.68
C GLY A 54 1.84 -0.43 -7.90
N HIS A 55 1.19 0.26 -8.81
CA HIS A 55 1.81 0.58 -10.10
C HIS A 55 1.12 1.76 -10.75
N GLY A 56 1.77 2.35 -11.73
CA GLY A 56 1.15 3.34 -12.58
C GLY A 56 0.15 2.67 -13.54
N VAL A 57 -0.75 3.46 -14.04
CA VAL A 57 -1.78 3.00 -14.97
C VAL A 57 -1.83 3.99 -16.13
N GLY A 58 -1.80 3.47 -17.34
CA GLY A 58 -1.87 4.32 -18.51
C GLY A 58 -2.20 3.47 -19.72
N ALA A 59 -1.37 3.59 -20.77
CA ALA A 59 -1.57 2.79 -21.99
C ALA A 59 -1.54 1.30 -21.66
N LYS A 60 -0.79 0.91 -20.65
CA LYS A 60 -0.78 -0.46 -20.15
C LYS A 60 -1.40 -0.45 -18.75
N LEU A 61 -1.97 -1.60 -18.37
CA LEU A 61 -2.56 -1.72 -17.05
C LEU A 61 -1.51 -1.54 -15.96
N HIS A 62 -0.31 -2.07 -16.19
CA HIS A 62 0.79 -1.94 -15.24
C HIS A 62 1.90 -1.13 -15.90
N GLU A 63 2.14 0.04 -15.38
CA GLU A 63 3.19 0.94 -15.87
C GLU A 63 3.98 1.47 -14.70
N ASP A 64 5.17 2.00 -15.01
CA ASP A 64 5.93 2.74 -14.02
C ASP A 64 5.14 3.98 -13.59
N PRO A 65 5.35 4.42 -12.38
CA PRO A 65 6.31 3.89 -11.40
C PRO A 65 5.72 2.78 -10.55
N SER A 66 6.57 1.99 -9.93
CA SER A 66 6.14 1.11 -8.84
C SER A 66 5.69 1.95 -7.66
N VAL A 67 4.68 1.46 -6.95
CA VAL A 67 4.15 2.15 -5.77
C VAL A 67 4.25 1.20 -4.58
N PRO A 68 5.43 1.11 -3.95
CA PRO A 68 5.58 0.22 -2.79
C PRO A 68 4.73 0.67 -1.62
N ASN A 69 4.39 -0.29 -0.76
CA ASN A 69 3.62 -0.02 0.44
C ASN A 69 4.52 0.25 1.64
N PHE A 70 5.74 0.64 1.38
CA PHE A 70 6.72 1.05 2.36
C PHE A 70 7.59 2.12 1.72
N GLY A 71 8.26 2.89 2.56
CA GLY A 71 9.16 3.89 1.99
C GLY A 71 9.48 5.00 2.96
N THR A 72 10.22 5.95 2.44
CA THR A 72 10.67 7.13 3.18
C THR A 72 9.99 8.38 2.62
N PRO A 73 9.43 9.23 3.48
CA PRO A 73 8.81 10.46 2.98
C PRO A 73 9.83 11.32 2.21
N GLY A 74 9.35 11.95 1.16
CA GLY A 74 10.17 12.84 0.35
C GLY A 74 11.11 12.15 -0.60
N ARG A 75 11.01 10.83 -0.74
CA ARG A 75 11.89 10.06 -1.61
C ARG A 75 11.11 9.43 -2.75
N GLY A 76 11.85 9.06 -3.78
CA GLY A 76 11.29 8.38 -4.93
C GLY A 76 10.81 9.34 -5.99
N VAL A 77 10.12 8.77 -6.98
CA VAL A 77 9.66 9.52 -8.14
C VAL A 77 8.66 10.60 -7.71
N ARG A 78 8.78 11.76 -8.32
CA ARG A 78 7.84 12.85 -8.08
C ARG A 78 6.49 12.53 -8.72
N LEU A 79 5.44 12.83 -8.00
CA LEU A 79 4.08 12.64 -8.49
C LEU A 79 3.67 13.87 -9.30
N LEU A 80 3.20 13.62 -10.51
CA LEU A 80 2.86 14.68 -11.44
C LEU A 80 1.35 14.69 -11.70
N PRO A 81 0.78 15.86 -11.98
CA PRO A 81 -0.63 15.92 -12.37
C PRO A 81 -0.87 15.03 -13.59
N GLY A 82 -2.01 14.36 -13.60
CA GLY A 82 -2.38 13.49 -14.69
C GLY A 82 -1.96 12.04 -14.54
N MET A 83 -1.07 11.74 -13.60
CA MET A 83 -0.74 10.34 -13.32
C MET A 83 -1.93 9.61 -12.72
N THR A 84 -2.08 8.36 -13.10
CA THR A 84 -3.04 7.45 -12.45
C THR A 84 -2.25 6.31 -11.84
N LEU A 85 -2.51 6.04 -10.56
CA LEU A 85 -1.76 5.04 -9.80
C LEU A 85 -2.72 4.03 -9.21
N ALA A 86 -2.29 2.78 -9.17
CA ALA A 86 -2.98 1.74 -8.42
C ALA A 86 -2.21 1.55 -7.12
N ILE A 87 -2.89 1.73 -6.01
CA ILE A 87 -2.31 1.55 -4.68
C ILE A 87 -2.87 0.25 -4.14
N GLU A 88 -1.99 -0.69 -3.81
CA GLU A 88 -2.38 -2.06 -3.50
C GLU A 88 -1.75 -2.52 -2.19
N PRO A 89 -2.27 -2.08 -1.03
CA PRO A 89 -1.71 -2.53 0.24
C PRO A 89 -1.93 -4.02 0.46
N MET A 90 -0.91 -4.68 0.96
CA MET A 90 -0.99 -6.05 1.41
C MET A 90 -0.20 -6.13 2.71
N ILE A 91 -0.85 -6.57 3.77
CA ILE A 91 -0.26 -6.57 5.09
C ILE A 91 -0.37 -7.95 5.72
N ASN A 92 0.43 -8.17 6.75
CA ASN A 92 0.39 -9.41 7.50
C ASN A 92 0.48 -9.08 8.99
N GLN A 93 0.28 -10.11 9.82
CA GLN A 93 0.18 -9.91 11.26
C GLN A 93 1.52 -9.86 11.97
N ALA A 94 2.59 -10.27 11.30
CA ALA A 94 3.88 -10.37 11.96
C ALA A 94 4.79 -9.26 11.45
N LEU A 95 4.80 -8.16 12.16
CA LEU A 95 5.52 -6.97 11.76
C LEU A 95 6.97 -7.25 11.37
N HIS A 96 7.69 -7.95 12.25
CA HIS A 96 9.11 -8.18 12.05
C HIS A 96 9.41 -9.41 11.19
N ARG A 97 8.37 -10.06 10.66
CA ARG A 97 8.50 -11.24 9.84
C ARG A 97 7.77 -11.09 8.52
N SER A 98 7.70 -9.89 8.03
CA SER A 98 6.88 -9.60 6.87
C SER A 98 7.23 -10.48 5.69
N ASN A 99 8.50 -10.80 5.51
CA ASN A 99 8.91 -11.61 4.39
C ASN A 99 8.61 -13.09 4.57
N ARG A 100 8.16 -13.49 5.75
CA ARG A 100 7.89 -14.91 6.03
C ARG A 100 6.42 -15.20 6.20
N CYS A 101 5.64 -14.20 6.51
CA CYS A 101 4.24 -14.39 6.83
C CYS A 101 3.32 -14.15 5.67
N GLN A 102 3.87 -13.80 4.53
CA GLN A 102 3.04 -13.49 3.40
C GLN A 102 2.17 -14.66 2.97
N THR A 103 2.64 -15.89 3.19
CA THR A 103 1.83 -17.03 2.80
C THR A 103 0.54 -17.10 3.58
N ALA A 104 0.58 -16.77 4.85
CA ALA A 104 -0.64 -16.79 5.66
C ALA A 104 -1.63 -15.76 5.21
N GLY A 105 -1.16 -14.64 4.70
CA GLY A 105 -2.03 -13.57 4.25
C GLY A 105 -2.50 -13.72 2.81
N ARG A 106 -2.00 -14.70 2.10
CA ARG A 106 -2.21 -14.75 0.66
C ARG A 106 -3.55 -15.30 0.24
N SER A 107 -4.27 -15.87 1.15
CA SER A 107 -5.60 -16.35 0.80
C SER A 107 -6.54 -15.21 0.42
N LYS A 108 -6.18 -13.99 0.72
CA LYS A 108 -6.99 -12.83 0.40
C LYS A 108 -6.29 -11.96 -0.61
N PRO A 109 -7.01 -11.50 -1.63
CA PRO A 109 -6.39 -10.58 -2.59
C PRO A 109 -6.09 -9.24 -1.91
N PRO A 110 -5.08 -8.54 -2.39
CA PRO A 110 -4.82 -7.20 -1.87
C PRO A 110 -5.96 -6.26 -2.25
N MET A 111 -6.20 -5.31 -1.40
CA MET A 111 -7.07 -4.20 -1.76
C MET A 111 -6.31 -3.30 -2.71
N GLU A 112 -7.02 -2.76 -3.69
CA GLU A 112 -6.38 -1.80 -4.56
C GLU A 112 -7.37 -0.71 -4.90
N SER A 113 -6.84 0.44 -5.22
CA SER A 113 -7.63 1.57 -5.67
C SER A 113 -6.81 2.40 -6.63
N PHE A 114 -7.50 3.07 -7.52
CA PHE A 114 -6.85 3.92 -8.51
C PHE A 114 -6.97 5.37 -8.07
N ARG A 115 -5.88 6.09 -8.18
CA ARG A 115 -5.81 7.50 -7.82
C ARG A 115 -5.30 8.29 -9.00
N SER A 116 -6.12 9.22 -9.50
CA SER A 116 -5.69 10.19 -10.50
C SER A 116 -5.23 11.44 -9.83
N LEU A 117 -4.08 11.92 -10.24
CA LEU A 117 -3.46 13.11 -9.66
C LEU A 117 -3.77 14.35 -10.47
#